data_96d5a7393d3db34150b41dd3a3a5ab73
#
_entry.id   96d5a7393d3db34150b41dd3a3a5ab73
#
_cell.length_a   1.000
_cell.length_b   1.000
_cell.length_c   1.000
_cell.angle_alpha   90.00
_cell.angle_beta   90.00
_cell.angle_gamma   90.00
#
_symmetry.space_group_name_H-M   'P 1'
#
loop_
_entity.id
_entity.type
_entity.pdbx_description
1 polymer ?
#
loop_
_entity_poly.entity_id
_entity_poly.type
_entity_poly.pdbx_seq_one_letter_code
_entity_poly.pdbx_strand_id
1 'polypeptide(L)' 'MVTPRKIRVRLRWADGHIDTLPEPIDSNTFEVKQQDSTGDWHTFDDANEVDEEGYLIFAEAD' A
#
# COMPACT_ATOMS: atom_id res chain seq x y z
N MET A 1 2.56 -20.03 -18.81
CA MET A 1 2.76 -18.59 -18.58
C MET A 1 2.01 -18.15 -17.35
N VAL A 2 2.65 -17.45 -16.46
CA VAL A 2 2.03 -17.00 -15.22
C VAL A 2 1.47 -15.59 -15.42
N THR A 3 0.17 -15.43 -15.19
CA THR A 3 -0.46 -14.13 -15.25
C THR A 3 -0.16 -13.38 -13.95
N PRO A 4 0.34 -12.13 -14.01
CA PRO A 4 0.55 -11.36 -12.79
C PRO A 4 -0.75 -11.23 -11.99
N ARG A 5 -0.66 -11.42 -10.69
CA ARG A 5 -1.82 -11.25 -9.81
C ARG A 5 -1.88 -9.80 -9.35
N LYS A 6 -3.09 -9.30 -9.24
CA LYS A 6 -3.33 -7.98 -8.69
C LYS A 6 -3.84 -8.13 -7.26
N ILE A 7 -3.39 -7.27 -6.38
CA ILE A 7 -3.80 -7.27 -4.99
C ILE A 7 -4.32 -5.89 -4.61
N ARG A 8 -5.27 -5.88 -3.70
CA ARG A 8 -5.79 -4.63 -3.15
C ARG A 8 -4.93 -4.22 -1.96
N VAL A 9 -4.60 -2.94 -1.91
CA VAL A 9 -3.66 -2.43 -0.92
C VAL A 9 -4.26 -1.22 -0.19
N ARG A 10 -4.00 -1.17 1.11
CA ARG A 10 -4.25 0.00 1.95
C ARG A 10 -2.92 0.51 2.47
N LEU A 11 -2.79 1.82 2.53
CA LEU A 11 -1.59 2.48 3.02
C LEU A 11 -1.84 2.97 4.44
N ARG A 12 -0.96 2.59 5.35
CA ARG A 12 -1.03 3.07 6.73
C ARG A 12 0.03 4.15 6.92
N TRP A 13 -0.41 5.37 7.10
CA TRP A 13 0.46 6.52 7.29
C TRP A 13 1.05 6.54 8.69
N ALA A 14 2.18 7.24 8.86
CA ALA A 14 2.87 7.31 10.14
C ALA A 14 2.00 7.91 11.26
N ASP A 15 1.04 8.75 10.90
CA ASP A 15 0.10 9.34 11.86
C ASP A 15 -1.03 8.38 12.25
N GLY A 16 -1.09 7.21 11.63
CA GLY A 16 -2.06 6.17 11.94
C GLY A 16 -3.26 6.11 11.01
N HIS A 17 -3.45 7.08 10.11
CA HIS A 17 -4.62 6.99 9.24
C HIS A 17 -4.37 6.01 8.09
N ILE A 18 -5.46 5.50 7.52
CA ILE A 18 -5.43 4.47 6.50
C ILE A 18 -6.04 5.01 5.23
N ASP A 19 -5.33 4.86 4.12
CA ASP A 19 -5.85 5.18 2.79
C ASP A 19 -5.95 3.91 1.96
N THR A 20 -7.05 3.76 1.24
CA THR A 20 -7.22 2.63 0.32
C THR A 20 -6.82 3.08 -1.08
N LEU A 21 -5.95 2.31 -1.73
CA LEU A 21 -5.60 2.61 -3.11
C LEU A 21 -6.81 2.39 -4.02
N PRO A 22 -7.04 3.29 -4.99
CA PRO A 22 -8.22 3.19 -5.86
C PRO A 22 -8.17 2.00 -6.82
N GLU A 23 -6.98 1.49 -7.11
CA GLU A 23 -6.81 0.38 -8.03
C GLU A 23 -5.88 -0.67 -7.43
N PRO A 24 -6.10 -1.95 -7.73
CA PRO A 24 -5.18 -2.99 -7.28
C PRO A 24 -3.83 -2.85 -7.98
N ILE A 25 -2.79 -3.33 -7.32
CA ILE A 25 -1.43 -3.28 -7.83
C ILE A 25 -0.88 -4.68 -8.01
N ASP A 26 0.25 -4.78 -8.69
CA ASP A 26 0.91 -6.04 -8.94
C ASP A 26 1.34 -6.69 -7.62
N SER A 27 1.06 -7.97 -7.47
CA SER A 27 1.38 -8.72 -6.26
C SER A 27 2.89 -8.81 -5.98
N ASN A 28 3.71 -8.53 -6.97
CA ASN A 28 5.16 -8.51 -6.80
C ASN A 28 5.68 -7.17 -6.25
N THR A 29 4.79 -6.20 -6.09
CA THR A 29 5.17 -4.89 -5.55
C THR A 29 5.40 -5.00 -4.05
N PHE A 30 6.53 -4.51 -3.57
CA PHE A 30 6.82 -4.48 -2.13
C PHE A 30 7.10 -3.07 -1.61
N GLU A 31 6.96 -2.06 -2.48
CA GLU A 31 7.11 -0.66 -2.09
C GLU A 31 6.13 0.18 -2.89
N VAL A 32 5.47 1.12 -2.22
CA VAL A 32 4.53 2.04 -2.85
C VAL A 32 4.90 3.45 -2.44
N LYS A 33 4.82 4.39 -3.37
CA LYS A 33 5.04 5.81 -3.09
C LYS A 33 3.75 6.57 -3.29
N GLN A 34 3.45 7.47 -2.38
CA GLN A 34 2.24 8.27 -2.40
C GLN A 34 2.53 9.67 -1.93
N GLN A 35 1.93 10.67 -2.58
CA GLN A 35 2.06 12.06 -2.15
C GLN A 35 1.04 12.39 -1.08
N ASP A 36 1.42 13.24 -0.12
CA ASP A 36 0.48 13.79 0.84
C ASP A 36 -0.20 15.04 0.25
N SER A 37 -1.04 15.70 1.04
CA SER A 37 -1.80 16.86 0.58
C SER A 37 -0.92 18.07 0.25
N THR A 38 0.32 18.09 0.73
CA THR A 38 1.26 19.16 0.45
C THR A 38 2.15 18.87 -0.76
N GLY A 39 2.04 17.67 -1.33
CA GLY A 39 2.83 17.25 -2.48
C GLY A 39 4.11 16.51 -2.12
N ASP A 40 4.38 16.29 -0.85
CA ASP A 40 5.56 15.53 -0.42
C ASP A 40 5.34 14.03 -0.64
N TRP A 41 6.37 13.37 -1.14
CA TRP A 41 6.32 11.93 -1.37
C TRP A 41 6.67 11.13 -0.12
N HIS A 42 5.91 10.09 0.12
CA HIS A 42 6.13 9.15 1.22
C HIS A 42 6.28 7.76 0.65
N THR A 43 7.10 6.95 1.30
CA THR A 43 7.35 5.56 0.88
C THR A 43 6.68 4.61 1.88
N PHE A 44 6.01 3.61 1.34
CA PHE A 44 5.29 2.61 2.14
C PHE A 44 5.82 1.23 1.78
N ASP A 45 6.20 0.46 2.78
CA ASP A 45 6.70 -0.90 2.58
C ASP A 45 5.68 -1.93 3.00
N ASP A 46 5.73 -3.09 2.36
CA ASP A 46 4.86 -4.22 2.71
C ASP A 46 5.05 -4.57 4.19
N ALA A 47 3.97 -4.46 4.96
CA ALA A 47 3.98 -4.74 6.40
C ALA A 47 3.70 -6.20 6.72
N ASN A 48 3.48 -7.05 5.70
CA ASN A 48 3.10 -8.46 5.87
C ASN A 48 1.82 -8.62 6.68
N GLU A 49 0.91 -7.67 6.53
CA GLU A 49 -0.38 -7.70 7.21
C GLU A 49 -1.51 -7.67 6.20
N VAL A 50 -2.59 -8.38 6.51
CA VAL A 50 -3.82 -8.36 5.71
C VAL A 50 -4.95 -8.00 6.67
N ASP A 51 -5.79 -7.05 6.26
CA ASP A 51 -6.90 -6.63 7.11
C ASP A 51 -8.09 -7.59 6.98
N GLU A 52 -9.15 -7.32 7.75
CA GLU A 52 -10.33 -8.17 7.78
C GLU A 52 -11.03 -8.27 6.43
N GLU A 53 -10.84 -7.27 5.58
CA GLU A 53 -11.47 -7.23 4.25
C GLU A 53 -10.59 -7.83 3.16
N GLY A 54 -9.41 -8.32 3.53
CA GLY A 54 -8.50 -8.94 2.58
C GLY A 54 -7.55 -7.97 1.89
N TYR A 55 -7.45 -6.73 2.35
CA TYR A 55 -6.51 -5.76 1.80
C TYR A 55 -5.13 -5.96 2.43
N LEU A 56 -4.11 -5.97 1.58
CA LEU A 56 -2.73 -6.00 2.06
C LEU A 56 -2.36 -4.60 2.59
N ILE A 57 -1.68 -4.56 3.73
CA ILE A 57 -1.30 -3.30 4.36
C ILE A 57 0.14 -2.98 4.03
N PHE A 58 0.36 -1.75 3.53
CA PHE A 58 1.69 -1.17 3.37
C PHE A 58 1.83 -0.05 4.38
N ALA A 59 2.86 -0.12 5.21
CA ALA A 59 3.09 0.87 6.26
C ALA A 59 4.14 1.89 5.81
N GLU A 60 3.94 3.14 6.22
CA GLU A 60 4.90 4.18 5.88
C GLU A 60 6.26 3.90 6.51
N ALA A 61 7.31 3.94 5.69
CA ALA A 61 8.68 3.79 6.14
C ALA A 61 9.23 5.18 6.48
N ASP A 62 9.81 5.31 7.65
CA ASP A 62 10.44 6.56 8.08
C ASP A 62 11.90 6.64 7.66
#